data_82b0a1f3935e203cb745dffe82e91ba1
#
_entry.id   82b0a1f3935e203cb745dffe82e91ba1
#
_cell.length_a   1.000
_cell.length_b   1.000
_cell.length_c   1.000
_cell.angle_alpha   90.00
_cell.angle_beta   90.00
_cell.angle_gamma   90.00
#
_symmetry.space_group_name_H-M   'P 1'
#
loop_
_entity.id
_entity.type
_entity.pdbx_description
1 polymer ?
#
loop_
_entity_poly.entity_id
_entity_poly.type
_entity_poly.pdbx_seq_one_letter_code
_entity_poly.pdbx_strand_id
1 'polypeptide(L)'
;MVPDWAREQKEFWESIRRRNLWFIKLRYAVVVMLSVFLFFTTVIFKINYSKTQLIAGVIIIASILLYNLVLHRLRKYVKFDVAKFNPLYLSLFQMIFDLIALLLLVYYTGGIESPLYMQFVFLVIIGSLILPGVLVYAMAAVFIIAFTVLTTLEHYQMIAHHSIDGLLNSPLYDNLNYVTAFLFTFAFITFVSVYLANGMSRQLYKREKDLVESIRTINASEKEKQKYIMGIVHELKTPVVAVASYIDIILQKFLGPIDETVEEKLIRAKHRTDESIQMINDVLNVSKLNLYDKFDEEEFDIKEIISGVLKRRKAYADSHLIKLKLIDERGKAEKLRGDKYLLDIVFSNLVGNSIKYGVDGGNVEVSLKNDGNNVVIEVCDDGIGIPGDEVPKIFNDFYRTENAKKVSTDGSGLGLSVVKKIIDRHDGQIRVFSPSRMAKPGQHGSCFSIRLPFEKKFKD
;
A
#
# COMPACT_ATOMS: atom_id res chain seq x y z
N MET A 1 9.48 -8.76 28.58
CA MET A 1 9.31 -7.54 27.77
C MET A 1 8.46 -7.78 26.53
N VAL A 2 8.66 -8.84 25.80
CA VAL A 2 7.95 -9.15 24.56
C VAL A 2 6.82 -10.13 24.87
N PRO A 3 5.55 -9.82 24.50
CA PRO A 3 4.45 -10.78 24.63
C PRO A 3 4.74 -12.02 23.78
N ASP A 4 4.34 -13.21 24.26
CA ASP A 4 4.66 -14.47 23.57
C ASP A 4 4.13 -14.52 22.12
N TRP A 5 2.97 -13.93 21.88
CA TRP A 5 2.36 -13.82 20.54
C TRP A 5 3.16 -12.93 19.57
N ALA A 6 3.98 -12.02 20.08
CA ALA A 6 4.70 -11.02 19.27
C ALA A 6 6.14 -11.45 18.92
N ARG A 7 6.60 -12.56 19.52
CA ARG A 7 8.01 -13.01 19.35
C ARG A 7 8.38 -13.30 17.89
N GLU A 8 7.46 -13.86 17.13
CA GLU A 8 7.66 -14.27 15.74
C GLU A 8 7.03 -13.33 14.70
N GLN A 9 6.28 -12.31 15.14
CA GLN A 9 5.59 -11.41 14.21
C GLN A 9 6.48 -10.25 13.76
N LYS A 10 6.95 -10.33 12.52
CA LYS A 10 7.75 -9.27 11.87
C LYS A 10 7.05 -7.91 11.90
N GLU A 11 5.75 -7.87 11.68
CA GLU A 11 4.91 -6.66 11.68
C GLU A 11 4.94 -5.92 13.02
N PHE A 12 4.93 -6.65 14.16
CA PHE A 12 5.08 -6.07 15.49
C PHE A 12 6.40 -5.32 15.64
N TRP A 13 7.53 -5.94 15.23
CA TRP A 13 8.84 -5.34 15.31
C TRP A 13 9.00 -4.13 14.40
N GLU A 14 8.41 -4.18 13.21
CA GLU A 14 8.38 -3.05 12.28
C GLU A 14 7.57 -1.88 12.82
N SER A 15 6.44 -2.15 13.49
CA SER A 15 5.64 -1.13 14.18
C SER A 15 6.45 -0.41 15.27
N ILE A 16 7.12 -1.16 16.16
CA ILE A 16 7.99 -0.58 17.19
C ILE A 16 9.14 0.21 16.56
N ARG A 17 9.75 -0.29 15.50
CA ARG A 17 10.82 0.42 14.79
C ARG A 17 10.34 1.74 14.18
N ARG A 18 9.11 1.78 13.64
CA ARG A 18 8.48 3.02 13.15
C ARG A 18 8.22 4.01 14.28
N ARG A 19 7.72 3.55 15.42
CA ARG A 19 7.48 4.38 16.61
C ARG A 19 8.79 4.95 17.17
N ASN A 20 9.86 4.15 17.24
CA ASN A 20 11.19 4.62 17.62
C ASN A 20 11.72 5.70 16.68
N LEU A 21 11.53 5.57 15.37
CA LEU A 21 11.93 6.59 14.41
C LEU A 21 11.15 7.89 14.61
N TRP A 22 9.85 7.78 14.84
CA TRP A 22 9.00 8.94 15.13
C TRP A 22 9.49 9.66 16.40
N PHE A 23 9.82 8.90 17.44
CA PHE A 23 10.32 9.46 18.70
C PHE A 23 11.69 10.14 18.55
N ILE A 24 12.60 9.56 17.77
CA ILE A 24 13.88 10.20 17.39
C ILE A 24 13.63 11.53 16.66
N LYS A 25 12.67 11.57 15.72
CA LYS A 25 12.32 12.80 14.99
C LYS A 25 11.71 13.86 15.92
N LEU A 26 10.82 13.45 16.82
CA LEU A 26 10.21 14.33 17.82
C LEU A 26 11.28 15.00 18.70
N ARG A 27 12.32 14.26 19.09
CA ARG A 27 13.41 14.78 19.92
C ARG A 27 14.23 15.88 19.22
N TYR A 28 14.39 15.81 17.89
CA TYR A 28 14.98 16.95 17.16
C TYR A 28 14.12 18.20 17.26
N ALA A 29 12.80 18.06 17.19
CA ALA A 29 11.88 19.19 17.38
C ALA A 29 11.97 19.74 18.81
N VAL A 30 12.08 18.86 19.82
CA VAL A 30 12.27 19.28 21.22
C VAL A 30 13.58 20.07 21.41
N VAL A 31 14.69 19.62 20.80
CA VAL A 31 15.97 20.35 20.85
C VAL A 31 15.83 21.75 20.25
N VAL A 32 15.18 21.87 19.09
CA VAL A 32 14.93 23.17 18.47
C VAL A 32 14.05 24.05 19.38
N MET A 33 12.96 23.47 19.90
CA MET A 33 12.04 24.19 20.78
C MET A 33 12.73 24.70 22.08
N LEU A 34 13.54 23.84 22.71
CA LEU A 34 14.30 24.23 23.91
C LEU A 34 15.34 25.32 23.59
N SER A 35 16.02 25.25 22.45
CA SER A 35 16.98 26.26 22.01
C SER A 35 16.29 27.61 21.74
N VAL A 36 15.16 27.57 21.04
CA VAL A 36 14.33 28.74 20.78
C VAL A 36 13.79 29.33 22.10
N PHE A 37 13.29 28.48 23.01
CA PHE A 37 12.80 28.90 24.32
C PHE A 37 13.92 29.60 25.13
N LEU A 38 15.11 29.01 25.19
CA LEU A 38 16.25 29.60 25.88
C LEU A 38 16.63 30.95 25.26
N PHE A 39 16.62 31.08 23.95
CA PHE A 39 16.87 32.35 23.26
C PHE A 39 15.81 33.41 23.59
N PHE A 40 14.52 33.06 23.50
CA PHE A 40 13.44 34.01 23.82
C PHE A 40 13.48 34.48 25.28
N THR A 41 13.70 33.55 26.22
CA THR A 41 13.75 33.91 27.64
C THR A 41 14.93 34.78 27.97
N THR A 42 16.11 34.58 27.37
CA THR A 42 17.31 35.35 27.63
C THR A 42 17.33 36.70 26.91
N VAL A 43 16.96 36.73 25.61
CA VAL A 43 17.14 37.91 24.74
C VAL A 43 15.90 38.80 24.72
N ILE A 44 14.70 38.23 24.63
CA ILE A 44 13.45 38.98 24.49
C ILE A 44 12.85 39.32 25.84
N PHE A 45 12.65 38.31 26.69
CA PHE A 45 12.08 38.51 28.02
C PHE A 45 13.10 39.00 29.06
N LYS A 46 14.39 38.96 28.71
CA LYS A 46 15.51 39.44 29.59
C LYS A 46 15.46 38.79 30.97
N ILE A 47 15.06 37.53 31.06
CA ILE A 47 15.08 36.76 32.29
C ILE A 47 16.54 36.60 32.74
N ASN A 48 16.84 36.96 33.98
CA ASN A 48 18.18 36.87 34.53
C ASN A 48 18.52 35.44 34.96
N TYR A 49 19.14 34.69 34.08
CA TYR A 49 19.74 33.40 34.42
C TYR A 49 21.17 33.57 34.91
N SER A 50 21.56 32.82 35.91
CA SER A 50 22.96 32.75 36.32
C SER A 50 23.81 32.12 35.18
N LYS A 51 25.13 32.44 35.20
CA LYS A 51 26.06 31.83 34.24
C LYS A 51 26.03 30.29 34.30
N THR A 52 25.89 29.73 35.49
CA THR A 52 25.80 28.28 35.72
C THR A 52 24.54 27.69 35.04
N GLN A 53 23.39 28.32 35.20
CA GLN A 53 22.14 27.90 34.59
C GLN A 53 22.20 27.90 33.05
N LEU A 54 22.75 28.97 32.45
CA LEU A 54 22.91 29.08 31.00
C LEU A 54 23.84 28.00 30.45
N ILE A 55 25.00 27.81 31.09
CA ILE A 55 25.97 26.79 30.68
C ILE A 55 25.34 25.39 30.80
N ALA A 56 24.69 25.09 31.93
CA ALA A 56 24.01 23.82 32.13
C ALA A 56 22.93 23.59 31.10
N GLY A 57 22.08 24.59 30.82
CA GLY A 57 21.03 24.49 29.78
C GLY A 57 21.59 24.19 28.42
N VAL A 58 22.66 24.87 27.98
CA VAL A 58 23.34 24.60 26.69
C VAL A 58 23.94 23.18 26.66
N ILE A 59 24.61 22.76 27.76
CA ILE A 59 25.20 21.40 27.84
C ILE A 59 24.12 20.33 27.76
N ILE A 60 22.96 20.49 28.44
CA ILE A 60 21.85 19.55 28.43
C ILE A 60 21.28 19.46 27.02
N ILE A 61 21.00 20.58 26.35
CA ILE A 61 20.48 20.62 24.98
C ILE A 61 21.47 19.96 24.03
N ALA A 62 22.75 20.26 24.12
CA ALA A 62 23.79 19.63 23.30
C ALA A 62 23.89 18.11 23.55
N SER A 63 23.74 17.66 24.79
CA SER A 63 23.74 16.25 25.17
C SER A 63 22.53 15.51 24.57
N ILE A 64 21.33 16.13 24.61
CA ILE A 64 20.12 15.60 23.97
C ILE A 64 20.37 15.43 22.47
N LEU A 65 20.92 16.41 21.80
CA LEU A 65 21.25 16.32 20.39
C LEU A 65 22.25 15.21 20.09
N LEU A 66 23.32 15.13 20.89
CA LEU A 66 24.40 14.16 20.71
C LEU A 66 23.89 12.70 20.84
N TYR A 67 23.23 12.38 21.97
CA TYR A 67 22.73 11.01 22.12
C TYR A 67 21.63 10.68 21.09
N ASN A 68 20.81 11.67 20.66
CA ASN A 68 19.82 11.44 19.61
C ASN A 68 20.46 11.10 18.27
N LEU A 69 21.57 11.75 17.91
CA LEU A 69 22.36 11.41 16.71
C LEU A 69 22.94 9.98 16.78
N VAL A 70 23.48 9.61 17.96
CA VAL A 70 23.98 8.25 18.20
C VAL A 70 22.86 7.22 18.05
N LEU A 71 21.72 7.43 18.68
CA LEU A 71 20.56 6.53 18.61
C LEU A 71 19.98 6.45 17.19
N HIS A 72 19.98 7.57 16.45
CA HIS A 72 19.56 7.58 15.05
C HIS A 72 20.43 6.67 14.18
N ARG A 73 21.74 6.62 14.43
CA ARG A 73 22.66 5.72 13.72
C ARG A 73 22.54 4.27 14.20
N LEU A 74 22.49 4.03 15.51
CA LEU A 74 22.43 2.69 16.11
C LEU A 74 21.17 1.92 15.69
N ARG A 75 20.02 2.58 15.50
CA ARG A 75 18.76 1.91 15.12
C ARG A 75 18.87 1.07 13.84
N LYS A 76 19.81 1.40 12.93
CA LYS A 76 20.01 0.65 11.69
C LYS A 76 20.58 -0.74 11.93
N TYR A 77 21.31 -0.92 13.03
CA TYR A 77 22.01 -2.16 13.41
C TYR A 77 21.19 -3.03 14.38
N VAL A 78 20.05 -2.52 14.87
CA VAL A 78 19.20 -3.27 15.81
C VAL A 78 18.43 -4.35 15.07
N LYS A 79 18.60 -5.61 15.51
CA LYS A 79 17.99 -6.81 14.91
C LYS A 79 16.64 -7.13 15.58
N PHE A 80 15.78 -7.82 14.85
CA PHE A 80 14.50 -8.33 15.35
C PHE A 80 14.69 -9.69 16.03
N ASP A 81 15.37 -9.68 17.18
CA ASP A 81 15.68 -10.88 17.93
C ASP A 81 15.41 -10.67 19.42
N VAL A 82 14.57 -11.51 20.01
CA VAL A 82 14.18 -11.41 21.42
C VAL A 82 15.35 -11.61 22.37
N ALA A 83 16.32 -12.45 21.98
CA ALA A 83 17.50 -12.79 22.79
C ALA A 83 18.63 -11.75 22.69
N LYS A 84 18.54 -10.80 21.76
CA LYS A 84 19.57 -9.78 21.49
C LYS A 84 19.05 -8.37 21.78
N PHE A 85 19.93 -7.38 21.61
CA PHE A 85 19.56 -5.98 21.69
C PHE A 85 18.54 -5.67 20.59
N ASN A 86 17.30 -5.47 20.99
CA ASN A 86 16.14 -5.32 20.11
C ASN A 86 15.52 -3.88 20.20
N PRO A 87 14.55 -3.53 19.36
CA PRO A 87 13.95 -2.21 19.34
C PRO A 87 13.31 -1.76 20.67
N LEU A 88 12.86 -2.70 21.55
CA LEU A 88 12.30 -2.37 22.86
C LEU A 88 13.40 -1.91 23.84
N TYR A 89 14.57 -2.57 23.85
CA TYR A 89 15.70 -2.10 24.63
C TYR A 89 16.16 -0.73 24.18
N LEU A 90 16.20 -0.50 22.86
CA LEU A 90 16.53 0.83 22.32
C LEU A 90 15.56 1.88 22.85
N SER A 91 14.25 1.59 22.87
CA SER A 91 13.22 2.49 23.41
C SER A 91 13.43 2.77 24.90
N LEU A 92 13.73 1.72 25.67
CA LEU A 92 13.97 1.86 27.10
C LEU A 92 15.17 2.78 27.38
N PHE A 93 16.30 2.57 26.71
CA PHE A 93 17.47 3.44 26.85
C PHE A 93 17.17 4.88 26.44
N GLN A 94 16.44 5.09 25.36
CA GLN A 94 16.01 6.42 24.93
C GLN A 94 15.25 7.14 26.05
N MET A 95 14.29 6.46 26.68
CA MET A 95 13.49 7.06 27.74
C MET A 95 14.28 7.33 29.01
N ILE A 96 15.23 6.45 29.38
CA ILE A 96 16.10 6.70 30.53
C ILE A 96 16.93 7.97 30.32
N PHE A 97 17.54 8.13 29.14
CA PHE A 97 18.30 9.35 28.84
C PHE A 97 17.44 10.61 28.85
N ASP A 98 16.21 10.53 28.31
CA ASP A 98 15.27 11.66 28.33
C ASP A 98 14.87 12.02 29.75
N LEU A 99 14.64 11.03 30.63
CA LEU A 99 14.31 11.27 32.05
C LEU A 99 15.46 11.93 32.80
N ILE A 100 16.69 11.49 32.57
CA ILE A 100 17.88 12.10 33.18
C ILE A 100 18.04 13.55 32.69
N ALA A 101 17.93 13.77 31.38
CA ALA A 101 18.04 15.11 30.81
C ALA A 101 16.94 16.05 31.36
N LEU A 102 15.70 15.55 31.49
CA LEU A 102 14.59 16.32 32.06
C LEU A 102 14.82 16.66 33.56
N LEU A 103 15.29 15.70 34.36
CA LEU A 103 15.57 15.90 35.75
C LEU A 103 16.65 16.98 35.95
N LEU A 104 17.73 16.93 35.16
CA LEU A 104 18.78 17.95 35.17
C LEU A 104 18.24 19.31 34.70
N LEU A 105 17.43 19.34 33.68
CA LEU A 105 16.84 20.57 33.17
C LEU A 105 15.94 21.22 34.22
N VAL A 106 15.10 20.43 34.89
CA VAL A 106 14.24 20.92 35.98
C VAL A 106 15.08 21.46 37.14
N TYR A 107 16.14 20.77 37.54
CA TYR A 107 17.04 21.19 38.61
C TYR A 107 17.65 22.56 38.33
N TYR A 108 18.26 22.76 37.14
CA TYR A 108 18.91 24.04 36.80
C TYR A 108 17.92 25.16 36.43
N THR A 109 16.62 24.86 36.30
CA THR A 109 15.60 25.89 36.02
C THR A 109 14.67 26.20 37.18
N GLY A 110 15.04 25.78 38.41
CA GLY A 110 14.31 26.15 39.64
C GLY A 110 13.64 24.99 40.37
N GLY A 111 14.03 23.74 40.12
CA GLY A 111 13.49 22.58 40.85
C GLY A 111 11.95 22.51 40.78
N ILE A 112 11.27 22.57 41.93
CA ILE A 112 9.81 22.57 42.00
C ILE A 112 9.17 23.87 41.45
N GLU A 113 9.92 24.92 41.29
CA GLU A 113 9.48 26.21 40.75
C GLU A 113 9.51 26.20 39.19
N SER A 114 10.20 25.24 38.59
CA SER A 114 10.31 25.11 37.16
C SER A 114 9.03 24.53 36.54
N PRO A 115 8.38 25.19 35.56
CA PRO A 115 7.22 24.62 34.87
C PRO A 115 7.57 23.41 34.02
N LEU A 116 8.86 23.15 33.79
CA LEU A 116 9.33 22.07 32.90
C LEU A 116 9.09 20.67 33.47
N TYR A 117 8.83 20.52 34.78
CA TYR A 117 8.46 19.21 35.34
C TYR A 117 7.20 18.63 34.71
N MET A 118 6.29 19.46 34.16
CA MET A 118 5.09 18.99 33.45
C MET A 118 5.44 18.17 32.20
N GLN A 119 6.61 18.36 31.59
CA GLN A 119 7.06 17.58 30.44
C GLN A 119 7.19 16.09 30.74
N PHE A 120 7.35 15.74 32.03
CA PHE A 120 7.39 14.34 32.43
C PHE A 120 6.12 13.58 32.08
N VAL A 121 4.95 14.21 32.20
CA VAL A 121 3.66 13.60 31.82
C VAL A 121 3.65 13.22 30.33
N PHE A 122 4.20 14.09 29.46
CA PHE A 122 4.30 13.77 28.02
C PHE A 122 5.23 12.58 27.76
N LEU A 123 6.37 12.51 28.46
CA LEU A 123 7.29 11.37 28.35
C LEU A 123 6.62 10.05 28.77
N VAL A 124 5.83 10.08 29.84
CA VAL A 124 5.06 8.92 30.30
C VAL A 124 4.04 8.47 29.27
N ILE A 125 3.28 9.39 28.67
CA ILE A 125 2.31 9.07 27.62
C ILE A 125 3.00 8.43 26.43
N ILE A 126 4.10 9.01 25.95
CA ILE A 126 4.89 8.46 24.84
C ILE A 126 5.45 7.08 25.20
N GLY A 127 5.96 6.92 26.43
CA GLY A 127 6.46 5.65 26.93
C GLY A 127 5.42 4.55 26.94
N SER A 128 4.19 4.87 27.31
CA SER A 128 3.06 3.94 27.32
C SER A 128 2.66 3.43 25.93
N LEU A 129 2.98 4.19 24.87
CA LEU A 129 2.74 3.78 23.49
C LEU A 129 3.80 2.81 22.93
N ILE A 130 4.98 2.73 23.58
CA ILE A 130 6.13 1.99 23.06
C ILE A 130 6.53 0.84 23.99
N LEU A 131 6.55 1.09 25.31
CA LEU A 131 7.01 0.14 26.31
C LEU A 131 5.86 -0.60 27.00
N PRO A 132 6.11 -1.81 27.53
CA PRO A 132 5.18 -2.50 28.39
C PRO A 132 4.80 -1.67 29.61
N GLY A 133 3.51 -1.65 29.99
CA GLY A 133 2.99 -0.78 31.04
C GLY A 133 3.73 -0.91 32.38
N VAL A 134 4.16 -2.13 32.75
CA VAL A 134 4.95 -2.35 34.00
C VAL A 134 6.24 -1.54 34.00
N LEU A 135 6.94 -1.45 32.88
CA LEU A 135 8.17 -0.64 32.77
C LEU A 135 7.86 0.86 32.90
N VAL A 136 6.76 1.31 32.30
CA VAL A 136 6.37 2.73 32.39
C VAL A 136 6.02 3.11 33.85
N TYR A 137 5.32 2.24 34.59
CA TYR A 137 5.08 2.45 36.02
C TYR A 137 6.38 2.48 36.82
N ALA A 138 7.31 1.54 36.56
CA ALA A 138 8.61 1.52 37.23
C ALA A 138 9.42 2.79 36.96
N MET A 139 9.45 3.26 35.71
CA MET A 139 10.14 4.48 35.33
C MET A 139 9.52 5.72 35.97
N ALA A 140 8.18 5.78 36.03
CA ALA A 140 7.46 6.87 36.72
C ALA A 140 7.79 6.87 38.21
N ALA A 141 7.78 5.72 38.88
CA ALA A 141 8.15 5.61 40.30
C ALA A 141 9.61 6.05 40.54
N VAL A 142 10.55 5.60 39.73
CA VAL A 142 11.97 6.01 39.85
C VAL A 142 12.12 7.50 39.64
N PHE A 143 11.43 8.11 38.70
CA PHE A 143 11.50 9.55 38.48
C PHE A 143 10.89 10.32 39.65
N ILE A 144 9.72 9.91 40.16
CA ILE A 144 9.09 10.56 41.33
C ILE A 144 10.01 10.48 42.55
N ILE A 145 10.64 9.32 42.78
CA ILE A 145 11.61 9.17 43.91
C ILE A 145 12.81 10.08 43.68
N ALA A 146 13.41 10.10 42.50
CA ALA A 146 14.55 10.95 42.17
C ALA A 146 14.20 12.43 42.32
N PHE A 147 13.02 12.86 41.87
CA PHE A 147 12.56 14.22 41.99
C PHE A 147 12.25 14.61 43.45
N THR A 148 11.66 13.69 44.23
CA THR A 148 11.44 13.87 45.66
C THR A 148 12.74 14.02 46.41
N VAL A 149 13.73 13.17 46.14
CA VAL A 149 15.07 13.27 46.75
C VAL A 149 15.73 14.62 46.38
N LEU A 150 15.68 14.99 45.12
CA LEU A 150 16.23 16.28 44.64
C LEU A 150 15.62 17.47 45.44
N THR A 151 14.28 17.54 45.46
CA THR A 151 13.56 18.62 46.13
C THR A 151 13.81 18.66 47.65
N THR A 152 13.92 17.46 48.27
CA THR A 152 14.24 17.36 49.69
C THR A 152 15.65 17.87 49.99
N LEU A 153 16.64 17.53 49.13
CA LEU A 153 18.01 18.03 49.28
C LEU A 153 18.09 19.55 49.08
N GLU A 154 17.30 20.14 48.19
CA GLU A 154 17.18 21.58 48.01
C GLU A 154 16.55 22.24 49.26
N HIS A 155 15.46 21.68 49.78
CA HIS A 155 14.77 22.18 50.97
C HIS A 155 15.71 22.26 52.20
N TYR A 156 16.51 21.18 52.43
CA TYR A 156 17.49 21.17 53.55
C TYR A 156 18.81 21.86 53.23
N GLN A 157 18.90 22.58 52.08
CA GLN A 157 20.07 23.30 51.60
C GLN A 157 21.34 22.44 51.48
N MET A 158 21.17 21.11 51.27
CA MET A 158 22.30 20.19 51.05
C MET A 158 22.88 20.34 49.64
N ILE A 159 22.07 20.84 48.71
CA ILE A 159 22.46 21.19 47.33
C ILE A 159 21.99 22.63 47.05
N ALA A 160 22.68 23.29 46.11
CA ALA A 160 22.32 24.66 45.74
C ALA A 160 20.97 24.67 44.99
N HIS A 161 20.07 25.56 45.42
CA HIS A 161 18.85 25.84 44.67
C HIS A 161 19.15 26.84 43.54
N HIS A 162 18.59 26.62 42.36
CA HIS A 162 18.82 27.43 41.16
C HIS A 162 17.57 28.24 40.79
N SER A 163 17.13 29.17 41.70
CA SER A 163 16.01 30.06 41.42
C SER A 163 16.25 30.93 40.17
N ILE A 164 15.16 31.29 39.50
CA ILE A 164 15.20 32.27 38.42
C ILE A 164 14.83 33.62 39.01
N ASP A 165 15.79 34.53 39.00
CA ASP A 165 15.63 35.87 39.61
C ASP A 165 14.45 36.62 38.95
N GLY A 166 13.55 37.14 39.81
CA GLY A 166 12.39 37.91 39.38
C GLY A 166 11.18 37.09 38.90
N LEU A 167 11.24 35.74 38.93
CA LEU A 167 10.11 34.90 38.58
C LEU A 167 9.12 34.74 39.75
N LEU A 168 9.63 34.63 40.98
CA LEU A 168 8.83 34.48 42.19
C LEU A 168 9.31 35.46 43.26
N ASN A 169 8.35 35.96 44.04
CA ASN A 169 8.65 36.94 45.15
C ASN A 169 9.13 36.25 46.43
N SER A 170 8.89 34.95 46.59
CA SER A 170 9.36 34.13 47.72
C SER A 170 9.69 32.72 47.26
N PRO A 171 10.74 32.10 47.81
CA PRO A 171 11.15 30.77 47.41
C PRO A 171 10.12 29.73 47.90
N LEU A 172 9.57 28.92 46.96
CA LEU A 172 8.57 27.89 47.25
C LEU A 172 9.21 26.64 47.88
N TYR A 173 10.47 26.36 47.59
CA TYR A 173 11.19 25.19 48.07
C TYR A 173 11.45 25.26 49.59
N ASP A 174 11.38 26.44 50.22
CA ASP A 174 11.59 26.63 51.64
C ASP A 174 10.35 26.29 52.50
N ASN A 175 9.19 26.24 51.86
CA ASN A 175 7.92 25.93 52.54
C ASN A 175 7.63 24.43 52.49
N LEU A 176 7.87 23.71 53.60
CA LEU A 176 7.69 22.26 53.68
C LEU A 176 6.26 21.81 53.34
N ASN A 177 5.25 22.60 53.78
CA ASN A 177 3.85 22.25 53.46
C ASN A 177 3.59 22.35 51.97
N TYR A 178 4.11 23.36 51.31
CA TYR A 178 4.02 23.49 49.85
C TYR A 178 4.73 22.35 49.15
N VAL A 179 6.00 22.08 49.51
CA VAL A 179 6.81 20.99 48.95
C VAL A 179 6.06 19.62 49.04
N THR A 180 5.54 19.33 50.23
CA THR A 180 4.81 18.08 50.49
C THR A 180 3.54 17.98 49.64
N ALA A 181 2.72 19.04 49.61
CA ALA A 181 1.49 19.09 48.81
C ALA A 181 1.79 18.97 47.33
N PHE A 182 2.84 19.68 46.88
CA PHE A 182 3.28 19.61 45.47
C PHE A 182 3.72 18.20 45.06
N LEU A 183 4.59 17.55 45.82
CA LEU A 183 5.10 16.21 45.53
C LEU A 183 3.98 15.17 45.54
N PHE A 184 3.05 15.26 46.49
CA PHE A 184 1.89 14.39 46.52
C PHE A 184 1.01 14.56 45.30
N THR A 185 0.70 15.81 44.93
CA THR A 185 -0.12 16.14 43.76
C THR A 185 0.56 15.70 42.48
N PHE A 186 1.87 15.93 42.34
CA PHE A 186 2.67 15.53 41.20
C PHE A 186 2.69 14.00 41.06
N ALA A 187 2.91 13.26 42.13
CA ALA A 187 2.88 11.80 42.12
C ALA A 187 1.50 11.26 41.72
N PHE A 188 0.42 11.83 42.29
CA PHE A 188 -0.95 11.47 41.97
C PHE A 188 -1.26 11.68 40.48
N ILE A 189 -1.01 12.90 39.96
CA ILE A 189 -1.24 13.21 38.53
C ILE A 189 -0.42 12.29 37.63
N THR A 190 0.82 12.02 37.99
CA THR A 190 1.70 11.12 37.22
C THR A 190 1.14 9.71 37.16
N PHE A 191 0.76 9.11 38.31
CA PHE A 191 0.21 7.77 38.32
C PHE A 191 -1.14 7.66 37.59
N VAL A 192 -2.01 8.66 37.72
CA VAL A 192 -3.27 8.73 36.95
C VAL A 192 -2.96 8.82 35.44
N SER A 193 -2.00 9.64 35.04
CA SER A 193 -1.59 9.76 33.64
C SER A 193 -1.03 8.46 33.09
N VAL A 194 -0.18 7.74 33.86
CA VAL A 194 0.32 6.39 33.47
C VAL A 194 -0.83 5.40 33.33
N TYR A 195 -1.77 5.40 34.26
CA TYR A 195 -2.92 4.51 34.23
C TYR A 195 -3.78 4.72 33.00
N LEU A 196 -4.14 5.98 32.71
CA LEU A 196 -4.95 6.33 31.55
C LEU A 196 -4.20 6.02 30.25
N ALA A 197 -2.93 6.42 30.14
CA ALA A 197 -2.13 6.20 28.95
C ALA A 197 -1.91 4.72 28.65
N ASN A 198 -1.65 3.90 29.67
CA ASN A 198 -1.56 2.44 29.53
C ASN A 198 -2.90 1.80 29.15
N GLY A 199 -4.01 2.30 29.70
CA GLY A 199 -5.36 1.86 29.31
C GLY A 199 -5.65 2.10 27.85
N MET A 200 -5.39 3.33 27.39
CA MET A 200 -5.53 3.70 25.96
C MET A 200 -4.60 2.88 25.06
N SER A 201 -3.35 2.72 25.45
CA SER A 201 -2.37 1.94 24.71
C SER A 201 -2.82 0.49 24.53
N ARG A 202 -3.28 -0.18 25.60
CA ARG A 202 -3.82 -1.54 25.53
C ARG A 202 -5.01 -1.64 24.58
N GLN A 203 -5.92 -0.66 24.61
CA GLN A 203 -7.08 -0.63 23.74
C GLN A 203 -6.68 -0.44 22.26
N LEU A 204 -5.70 0.42 21.98
CA LEU A 204 -5.15 0.60 20.64
C LEU A 204 -4.50 -0.68 20.10
N TYR A 205 -3.68 -1.36 20.91
CA TYR A 205 -3.07 -2.64 20.53
C TYR A 205 -4.10 -3.73 20.26
N LYS A 206 -5.15 -3.79 21.07
CA LYS A 206 -6.25 -4.75 20.86
C LYS A 206 -6.94 -4.48 19.54
N ARG A 207 -7.30 -3.22 19.25
CA ARG A 207 -7.95 -2.84 17.98
C ARG A 207 -7.06 -3.12 16.77
N GLU A 208 -5.75 -2.83 16.86
CA GLU A 208 -4.79 -3.13 15.79
C GLU A 208 -4.74 -4.64 15.51
N LYS A 209 -4.69 -5.46 16.56
CA LYS A 209 -4.74 -6.93 16.44
C LYS A 209 -6.03 -7.41 15.80
N ASP A 210 -7.19 -6.95 16.30
CA ASP A 210 -8.52 -7.35 15.81
C ASP A 210 -8.68 -6.94 14.33
N LEU A 211 -8.15 -5.78 13.94
CA LEU A 211 -8.15 -5.33 12.54
C LEU A 211 -7.31 -6.24 11.63
N VAL A 212 -6.09 -6.60 12.05
CA VAL A 212 -5.22 -7.51 11.29
C VAL A 212 -5.89 -8.89 11.14
N GLU A 213 -6.50 -9.42 12.20
CA GLU A 213 -7.22 -10.69 12.14
C GLU A 213 -8.43 -10.62 11.23
N SER A 214 -9.20 -9.54 11.27
CA SER A 214 -10.34 -9.31 10.37
C SER A 214 -9.91 -9.26 8.91
N ILE A 215 -8.83 -8.55 8.60
CA ILE A 215 -8.28 -8.49 7.24
C ILE A 215 -7.84 -9.89 6.76
N ARG A 216 -7.19 -10.68 7.62
CA ARG A 216 -6.79 -12.07 7.29
C ARG A 216 -8.00 -12.94 7.00
N THR A 217 -9.05 -12.83 7.82
CA THR A 217 -10.30 -13.59 7.64
C THR A 217 -11.00 -13.21 6.33
N ILE A 218 -11.11 -11.91 6.04
CA ILE A 218 -11.69 -11.42 4.77
C ILE A 218 -10.90 -11.96 3.58
N ASN A 219 -9.56 -11.84 3.59
CA ASN A 219 -8.72 -12.34 2.50
C ASN A 219 -8.81 -13.86 2.32
N ALA A 220 -8.93 -14.63 3.42
CA ALA A 220 -9.12 -16.08 3.36
C ALA A 220 -10.47 -16.42 2.75
N SER A 221 -11.55 -15.77 3.18
CA SER A 221 -12.90 -15.95 2.64
C SER A 221 -12.99 -15.58 1.15
N GLU A 222 -12.36 -14.47 0.74
CA GLU A 222 -12.28 -14.09 -0.67
C GLU A 222 -11.55 -15.15 -1.52
N LYS A 223 -10.43 -15.69 -1.03
CA LYS A 223 -9.71 -16.78 -1.71
C LYS A 223 -10.56 -18.06 -1.82
N GLU A 224 -11.28 -18.40 -0.77
CA GLU A 224 -12.18 -19.57 -0.79
C GLU A 224 -13.33 -19.40 -1.77
N LYS A 225 -13.97 -18.23 -1.77
CA LYS A 225 -15.01 -17.85 -2.74
C LYS A 225 -14.53 -17.97 -4.19
N GLN A 226 -13.32 -17.48 -4.48
CA GLN A 226 -12.75 -17.58 -5.83
C GLN A 226 -12.48 -19.04 -6.25
N LYS A 227 -11.96 -19.87 -5.33
CA LYS A 227 -11.79 -21.32 -5.59
C LYS A 227 -13.12 -22.01 -5.88
N TYR A 228 -14.16 -21.68 -5.11
CA TYR A 228 -15.50 -22.22 -5.32
C TYR A 228 -16.06 -21.83 -6.68
N ILE A 229 -15.96 -20.56 -7.07
CA ILE A 229 -16.36 -20.08 -8.40
C ILE A 229 -15.61 -20.86 -9.49
N MET A 230 -14.29 -21.03 -9.37
CA MET A 230 -13.49 -21.79 -10.33
C MET A 230 -13.98 -23.25 -10.47
N GLY A 231 -14.29 -23.91 -9.35
CA GLY A 231 -14.83 -25.28 -9.35
C GLY A 231 -16.15 -25.37 -10.12
N ILE A 232 -17.13 -24.51 -9.77
CA ILE A 232 -18.44 -24.48 -10.45
C ILE A 232 -18.29 -24.20 -11.96
N VAL A 233 -17.49 -23.21 -12.30
CA VAL A 233 -17.31 -22.81 -13.71
C VAL A 233 -16.65 -23.92 -14.53
N HIS A 234 -15.71 -24.67 -13.92
CA HIS A 234 -15.12 -25.85 -14.56
C HIS A 234 -16.16 -26.96 -14.79
N GLU A 235 -17.01 -27.23 -13.80
CA GLU A 235 -18.09 -28.23 -13.90
C GLU A 235 -19.15 -27.82 -14.92
N LEU A 236 -19.46 -26.52 -15.06
CA LEU A 236 -20.37 -26.02 -16.09
C LEU A 236 -19.76 -26.10 -17.51
N LYS A 237 -18.45 -25.91 -17.64
CA LYS A 237 -17.79 -25.99 -18.95
C LYS A 237 -17.89 -27.36 -19.59
N THR A 238 -17.73 -28.41 -18.82
CA THR A 238 -17.68 -29.80 -19.32
C THR A 238 -18.94 -30.19 -20.09
N PRO A 239 -20.19 -30.04 -19.55
CA PRO A 239 -21.40 -30.40 -20.28
C PRO A 239 -21.64 -29.50 -21.51
N VAL A 240 -21.28 -28.21 -21.43
CA VAL A 240 -21.45 -27.28 -22.57
C VAL A 240 -20.53 -27.65 -23.72
N VAL A 241 -19.27 -28.02 -23.44
CA VAL A 241 -18.34 -28.53 -24.46
C VAL A 241 -18.82 -29.83 -25.06
N ALA A 242 -19.42 -30.75 -24.28
CA ALA A 242 -20.00 -31.98 -24.80
C ALA A 242 -21.15 -31.69 -25.77
N VAL A 243 -22.05 -30.75 -25.42
CA VAL A 243 -23.14 -30.32 -26.32
C VAL A 243 -22.57 -29.73 -27.62
N ALA A 244 -21.57 -28.87 -27.55
CA ALA A 244 -20.90 -28.32 -28.73
C ALA A 244 -20.34 -29.42 -29.63
N SER A 245 -19.70 -30.43 -29.04
CA SER A 245 -19.14 -31.55 -29.78
C SER A 245 -20.21 -32.40 -30.48
N TYR A 246 -21.35 -32.64 -29.84
CA TYR A 246 -22.46 -33.37 -30.48
C TYR A 246 -23.05 -32.58 -31.65
N ILE A 247 -23.22 -31.26 -31.51
CA ILE A 247 -23.67 -30.40 -32.61
C ILE A 247 -22.66 -30.46 -33.77
N ASP A 248 -21.35 -30.42 -33.49
CA ASP A 248 -20.31 -30.52 -34.53
C ASP A 248 -20.36 -31.86 -35.28
N ILE A 249 -20.54 -33.00 -34.58
CA ILE A 249 -20.67 -34.31 -35.18
C ILE A 249 -21.87 -34.37 -36.16
N ILE A 250 -22.99 -33.76 -35.77
CA ILE A 250 -24.19 -33.72 -36.62
C ILE A 250 -23.96 -32.82 -37.85
N LEU A 251 -23.39 -31.61 -37.64
CA LEU A 251 -23.12 -30.67 -38.73
C LEU A 251 -22.08 -31.18 -39.74
N GLN A 252 -21.11 -31.98 -39.29
CA GLN A 252 -20.13 -32.64 -40.15
C GLN A 252 -20.72 -33.82 -40.91
N LYS A 253 -22.02 -34.08 -40.72
CA LYS A 253 -22.79 -35.14 -41.43
C LYS A 253 -22.27 -36.57 -41.20
N PHE A 254 -21.54 -36.81 -40.08
CA PHE A 254 -21.09 -38.16 -39.72
C PHE A 254 -22.25 -39.16 -39.44
N LEU A 255 -23.42 -38.63 -39.09
CA LEU A 255 -24.60 -39.40 -38.78
C LEU A 255 -25.58 -39.51 -39.97
N GLY A 256 -25.19 -39.00 -41.14
CA GLY A 256 -26.00 -38.97 -42.35
C GLY A 256 -26.41 -37.55 -42.79
N PRO A 257 -27.11 -37.41 -43.92
CA PRO A 257 -27.57 -36.11 -44.41
C PRO A 257 -28.61 -35.52 -43.47
N ILE A 258 -28.57 -34.19 -43.29
CA ILE A 258 -29.52 -33.43 -42.51
C ILE A 258 -30.29 -32.47 -43.40
N ASP A 259 -31.53 -32.19 -43.01
CA ASP A 259 -32.39 -31.22 -43.70
C ASP A 259 -31.83 -29.79 -43.53
N GLU A 260 -31.94 -28.96 -44.56
CA GLU A 260 -31.39 -27.62 -44.60
C GLU A 260 -31.94 -26.74 -43.47
N THR A 261 -33.21 -26.86 -43.09
CA THR A 261 -33.84 -26.14 -42.00
C THR A 261 -33.29 -26.57 -40.62
N VAL A 262 -32.96 -27.88 -40.48
CA VAL A 262 -32.31 -28.43 -39.29
C VAL A 262 -30.86 -27.95 -39.21
N GLU A 263 -30.13 -27.96 -40.35
CA GLU A 263 -28.75 -27.50 -40.45
C GLU A 263 -28.65 -26.01 -40.00
N GLU A 264 -29.54 -25.13 -40.45
CA GLU A 264 -29.61 -23.74 -40.03
C GLU A 264 -29.81 -23.61 -38.50
N LYS A 265 -30.72 -24.39 -37.91
CA LYS A 265 -30.97 -24.35 -36.46
C LYS A 265 -29.77 -24.87 -35.66
N LEU A 266 -29.09 -25.91 -36.14
CA LEU A 266 -27.89 -26.44 -35.50
C LEU A 266 -26.71 -25.46 -35.56
N ILE A 267 -26.54 -24.72 -36.66
CA ILE A 267 -25.55 -23.66 -36.77
C ILE A 267 -25.82 -22.58 -35.74
N ARG A 268 -27.05 -22.15 -35.56
CA ARG A 268 -27.43 -21.17 -34.53
C ARG A 268 -27.19 -21.70 -33.11
N ALA A 269 -27.53 -22.99 -32.85
CA ALA A 269 -27.29 -23.63 -31.56
C ALA A 269 -25.78 -23.74 -31.27
N LYS A 270 -24.98 -24.11 -32.27
CA LYS A 270 -23.51 -24.15 -32.17
C LYS A 270 -22.94 -22.78 -31.78
N HIS A 271 -23.37 -21.74 -32.49
CA HIS A 271 -22.93 -20.37 -32.20
C HIS A 271 -23.23 -19.99 -30.75
N ARG A 272 -24.43 -20.23 -30.22
CA ARG A 272 -24.81 -19.97 -28.84
C ARG A 272 -24.00 -20.78 -27.83
N THR A 273 -23.65 -22.01 -28.17
CA THR A 273 -22.83 -22.87 -27.31
C THR A 273 -21.39 -22.40 -27.26
N ASP A 274 -20.82 -21.97 -28.38
CA ASP A 274 -19.47 -21.39 -28.44
C ASP A 274 -19.36 -20.08 -27.66
N GLU A 275 -20.38 -19.23 -27.72
CA GLU A 275 -20.49 -18.02 -26.88
C GLU A 275 -20.50 -18.37 -25.40
N SER A 276 -21.29 -19.36 -25.00
CA SER A 276 -21.35 -19.80 -23.60
C SER A 276 -19.99 -20.30 -23.11
N ILE A 277 -19.27 -21.07 -23.94
CA ILE A 277 -17.90 -21.53 -23.65
C ILE A 277 -16.95 -20.34 -23.50
N GLN A 278 -17.06 -19.33 -24.36
CA GLN A 278 -16.23 -18.11 -24.25
C GLN A 278 -16.52 -17.37 -22.96
N MET A 279 -17.80 -17.19 -22.61
CA MET A 279 -18.18 -16.51 -21.35
C MET A 279 -17.65 -17.27 -20.13
N ILE A 280 -17.75 -18.60 -20.12
CA ILE A 280 -17.20 -19.48 -19.09
C ILE A 280 -15.68 -19.28 -18.96
N ASN A 281 -14.96 -19.24 -20.09
CA ASN A 281 -13.52 -19.00 -20.09
C ASN A 281 -13.16 -17.60 -19.56
N ASP A 282 -13.93 -16.57 -19.91
CA ASP A 282 -13.73 -15.20 -19.42
C ASP A 282 -13.85 -15.13 -17.89
N VAL A 283 -14.89 -15.77 -17.31
CA VAL A 283 -15.07 -15.87 -15.85
C VAL A 283 -13.92 -16.63 -15.18
N LEU A 284 -13.46 -17.73 -15.78
CA LEU A 284 -12.28 -18.48 -15.31
C LEU A 284 -11.02 -17.61 -15.29
N ASN A 285 -10.80 -16.84 -16.36
CA ASN A 285 -9.64 -15.96 -16.46
C ASN A 285 -9.67 -14.87 -15.36
N VAL A 286 -10.83 -14.24 -15.13
CA VAL A 286 -11.00 -13.27 -14.02
C VAL A 286 -10.71 -13.93 -12.66
N SER A 287 -11.26 -15.12 -12.42
CA SER A 287 -11.09 -15.84 -11.16
C SER A 287 -9.63 -16.27 -10.93
N LYS A 288 -8.94 -16.73 -11.97
CA LYS A 288 -7.51 -17.05 -11.93
C LYS A 288 -6.65 -15.82 -11.61
N LEU A 289 -6.91 -14.70 -12.27
CA LEU A 289 -6.18 -13.44 -12.01
C LEU A 289 -6.29 -13.00 -10.56
N ASN A 290 -7.42 -13.23 -9.90
CA ASN A 290 -7.63 -12.86 -8.50
C ASN A 290 -7.01 -13.83 -7.49
N LEU A 291 -6.77 -15.10 -7.88
CA LEU A 291 -6.24 -16.15 -6.99
C LEU A 291 -4.71 -16.23 -6.95
N TYR A 292 -4.06 -16.00 -8.07
CA TYR A 292 -2.62 -16.21 -8.18
C TYR A 292 -1.86 -14.90 -7.92
N ASP A 293 -1.19 -14.83 -6.77
CA ASP A 293 -0.30 -13.72 -6.41
C ASP A 293 1.03 -13.76 -7.20
N LYS A 294 1.40 -14.93 -7.73
CA LYS A 294 2.65 -15.11 -8.49
C LYS A 294 2.38 -15.22 -9.98
N PHE A 295 3.19 -14.52 -10.77
CA PHE A 295 3.31 -14.67 -12.21
C PHE A 295 4.31 -15.77 -12.55
N ASP A 296 4.05 -16.49 -13.62
CA ASP A 296 5.08 -17.28 -14.31
C ASP A 296 5.86 -16.32 -15.23
N GLU A 297 6.78 -15.56 -14.61
CA GLU A 297 7.57 -14.58 -15.34
C GLU A 297 8.64 -15.26 -16.19
N GLU A 298 8.57 -15.02 -17.49
CA GLU A 298 9.59 -15.43 -18.47
C GLU A 298 10.00 -14.25 -19.37
N GLU A 299 11.15 -14.37 -20.01
CA GLU A 299 11.63 -13.40 -20.98
C GLU A 299 11.28 -13.85 -22.39
N PHE A 300 10.56 -13.00 -23.15
CA PHE A 300 10.13 -13.32 -24.51
C PHE A 300 10.06 -12.06 -25.38
N ASP A 301 10.01 -12.25 -26.70
CA ASP A 301 9.67 -11.18 -27.64
C ASP A 301 8.14 -11.09 -27.80
N ILE A 302 7.57 -9.94 -27.46
CA ILE A 302 6.13 -9.69 -27.58
C ILE A 302 5.61 -9.88 -29.02
N LYS A 303 6.46 -9.71 -30.02
CA LYS A 303 6.12 -9.97 -31.43
C LYS A 303 5.71 -11.42 -31.68
N GLU A 304 6.32 -12.39 -30.99
CA GLU A 304 5.97 -13.81 -31.12
C GLU A 304 4.52 -14.05 -30.71
N ILE A 305 4.10 -13.48 -29.58
CA ILE A 305 2.72 -13.60 -29.08
C ILE A 305 1.75 -12.99 -30.08
N ILE A 306 2.00 -11.75 -30.51
CA ILE A 306 1.11 -11.04 -31.43
C ILE A 306 1.02 -11.78 -32.78
N SER A 307 2.13 -12.24 -33.31
CA SER A 307 2.16 -13.02 -34.58
C SER A 307 1.37 -14.32 -34.43
N GLY A 308 1.49 -14.99 -33.27
CA GLY A 308 0.70 -16.20 -32.95
C GLY A 308 -0.80 -15.92 -32.91
N VAL A 309 -1.21 -14.82 -32.25
CA VAL A 309 -2.62 -14.40 -32.19
C VAL A 309 -3.16 -14.08 -33.57
N LEU A 310 -2.45 -13.29 -34.37
CA LEU A 310 -2.88 -12.94 -35.72
C LEU A 310 -3.03 -14.19 -36.63
N LYS A 311 -2.10 -15.15 -36.52
CA LYS A 311 -2.18 -16.43 -37.26
C LYS A 311 -3.43 -17.22 -36.87
N ARG A 312 -3.74 -17.34 -35.56
CA ARG A 312 -4.93 -18.06 -35.08
C ARG A 312 -6.25 -17.38 -35.49
N ARG A 313 -6.25 -16.04 -35.56
CA ARG A 313 -7.44 -15.27 -35.93
C ARG A 313 -7.63 -15.06 -37.44
N LYS A 314 -6.67 -15.49 -38.27
CA LYS A 314 -6.67 -15.23 -39.71
C LYS A 314 -7.93 -15.76 -40.39
N ALA A 315 -8.29 -17.03 -40.18
CA ALA A 315 -9.48 -17.63 -40.79
C ALA A 315 -10.77 -16.87 -40.44
N TYR A 316 -10.89 -16.39 -39.20
CA TYR A 316 -12.01 -15.57 -38.74
C TYR A 316 -12.02 -14.19 -39.39
N ALA A 317 -10.86 -13.53 -39.53
CA ALA A 317 -10.74 -12.28 -40.26
C ALA A 317 -11.05 -12.41 -41.75
N ASP A 318 -10.57 -13.47 -42.38
CA ASP A 318 -10.80 -13.76 -43.80
C ASP A 318 -12.30 -13.97 -44.10
N SER A 319 -13.07 -14.59 -43.18
CA SER A 319 -14.54 -14.77 -43.34
C SER A 319 -15.31 -13.45 -43.29
N HIS A 320 -14.73 -12.37 -42.69
CA HIS A 320 -15.27 -11.01 -42.67
C HIS A 320 -14.54 -10.08 -43.65
N LEU A 321 -13.72 -10.62 -44.54
CA LEU A 321 -12.91 -9.89 -45.51
C LEU A 321 -11.97 -8.84 -44.86
N ILE A 322 -11.63 -8.99 -43.58
CA ILE A 322 -10.80 -8.05 -42.82
C ILE A 322 -9.33 -8.39 -43.02
N LYS A 323 -8.52 -7.36 -43.36
CA LYS A 323 -7.09 -7.51 -43.55
C LYS A 323 -6.35 -7.29 -42.22
N LEU A 324 -5.59 -8.30 -41.78
CA LEU A 324 -4.71 -8.21 -40.61
C LEU A 324 -3.29 -7.78 -41.01
N LYS A 325 -2.75 -6.77 -40.35
CA LYS A 325 -1.39 -6.25 -40.63
C LYS A 325 -0.60 -6.13 -39.32
N LEU A 326 0.66 -6.58 -39.32
CA LEU A 326 1.61 -6.36 -38.24
C LEU A 326 2.71 -5.43 -38.71
N ILE A 327 2.94 -4.34 -37.99
CA ILE A 327 3.99 -3.37 -38.26
C ILE A 327 4.93 -3.35 -37.04
N ASP A 328 6.20 -3.69 -37.27
CA ASP A 328 7.21 -3.66 -36.24
C ASP A 328 8.19 -2.49 -36.52
N GLU A 329 8.02 -1.41 -35.79
CA GLU A 329 8.83 -0.20 -35.89
C GLU A 329 9.91 -0.12 -34.79
N ARG A 330 10.14 -1.22 -34.05
CA ARG A 330 11.17 -1.26 -33.02
C ARG A 330 12.55 -1.29 -33.67
N GLY A 331 13.42 -0.33 -33.33
CA GLY A 331 14.80 -0.32 -33.81
C GLY A 331 15.60 -1.53 -33.29
N LYS A 332 15.29 -2.02 -32.08
CA LYS A 332 15.85 -3.20 -31.44
C LYS A 332 14.72 -4.00 -30.79
N ALA A 333 14.70 -5.29 -31.03
CA ALA A 333 13.76 -6.20 -30.36
C ALA A 333 14.27 -6.49 -28.94
N GLU A 334 13.81 -5.73 -27.97
CA GLU A 334 14.10 -5.98 -26.57
C GLU A 334 13.12 -7.01 -26.01
N LYS A 335 13.62 -7.91 -25.16
CA LYS A 335 12.78 -8.91 -24.49
C LYS A 335 11.96 -8.26 -23.39
N LEU A 336 10.70 -8.63 -23.30
CA LEU A 336 9.79 -8.26 -22.23
C LEU A 336 9.83 -9.36 -21.16
N ARG A 337 9.85 -8.95 -19.89
CA ARG A 337 9.69 -9.86 -18.75
C ARG A 337 8.24 -9.83 -18.26
N GLY A 338 7.55 -10.95 -18.33
CA GLY A 338 6.14 -11.04 -17.94
C GLY A 338 5.56 -12.42 -18.10
N ASP A 339 4.24 -12.54 -17.95
CA ASP A 339 3.49 -13.78 -18.14
C ASP A 339 2.98 -13.85 -19.58
N LYS A 340 3.62 -14.71 -20.37
CA LYS A 340 3.32 -14.91 -21.79
C LYS A 340 1.87 -15.36 -22.05
N TYR A 341 1.35 -16.22 -21.17
CA TYR A 341 -0.03 -16.71 -21.29
C TYR A 341 -1.05 -15.59 -21.06
N LEU A 342 -0.84 -14.76 -20.05
CA LEU A 342 -1.72 -13.63 -19.75
C LEU A 342 -1.69 -12.59 -20.88
N LEU A 343 -0.53 -12.29 -21.43
CA LEU A 343 -0.43 -11.35 -22.55
C LEU A 343 -1.03 -11.93 -23.85
N ASP A 344 -0.97 -13.25 -24.07
CA ASP A 344 -1.71 -13.89 -25.16
C ASP A 344 -3.23 -13.66 -25.04
N ILE A 345 -3.78 -13.73 -23.81
CA ILE A 345 -5.20 -13.40 -23.54
C ILE A 345 -5.49 -11.94 -23.90
N VAL A 346 -4.60 -11.01 -23.52
CA VAL A 346 -4.77 -9.58 -23.85
C VAL A 346 -4.90 -9.36 -25.34
N PHE A 347 -3.92 -9.83 -26.13
CA PHE A 347 -3.93 -9.59 -27.57
C PHE A 347 -5.01 -10.40 -28.29
N SER A 348 -5.35 -11.61 -27.82
CA SER A 348 -6.48 -12.38 -28.33
C SER A 348 -7.81 -11.65 -28.16
N ASN A 349 -8.03 -10.96 -27.02
CA ASN A 349 -9.22 -10.15 -26.77
C ASN A 349 -9.24 -8.90 -27.65
N LEU A 350 -8.14 -8.15 -27.72
CA LEU A 350 -8.11 -6.90 -28.49
C LEU A 350 -8.25 -7.16 -29.99
N VAL A 351 -7.47 -8.07 -30.55
CA VAL A 351 -7.57 -8.44 -31.96
C VAL A 351 -8.94 -9.04 -32.27
N GLY A 352 -9.46 -9.89 -31.38
CA GLY A 352 -10.82 -10.48 -31.54
C GLY A 352 -11.90 -9.37 -31.54
N ASN A 353 -11.82 -8.40 -30.69
CA ASN A 353 -12.75 -7.25 -30.68
C ASN A 353 -12.61 -6.41 -31.96
N SER A 354 -11.39 -6.12 -32.42
CA SER A 354 -11.14 -5.37 -33.63
C SER A 354 -11.71 -6.05 -34.89
N ILE A 355 -11.68 -7.39 -34.94
CA ILE A 355 -12.32 -8.13 -36.03
C ILE A 355 -13.85 -8.11 -35.88
N LYS A 356 -14.35 -8.38 -34.67
CA LYS A 356 -15.79 -8.49 -34.38
C LYS A 356 -16.55 -7.18 -34.62
N TYR A 357 -15.95 -6.05 -34.32
CA TYR A 357 -16.55 -4.72 -34.47
C TYR A 357 -16.00 -3.95 -35.66
N GLY A 358 -15.14 -4.61 -36.46
CA GLY A 358 -14.68 -4.08 -37.73
C GLY A 358 -15.81 -4.00 -38.77
N VAL A 359 -15.59 -3.28 -39.84
CA VAL A 359 -16.48 -3.28 -41.02
C VAL A 359 -16.01 -4.35 -42.00
N ASP A 360 -16.97 -4.97 -42.73
CA ASP A 360 -16.63 -5.93 -43.76
C ASP A 360 -15.71 -5.33 -44.82
N GLY A 361 -14.60 -5.98 -45.11
CA GLY A 361 -13.56 -5.45 -45.98
C GLY A 361 -12.62 -4.44 -45.34
N GLY A 362 -12.74 -4.27 -44.03
CA GLY A 362 -11.92 -3.36 -43.21
C GLY A 362 -10.50 -3.84 -42.93
N ASN A 363 -9.83 -3.14 -42.04
CA ASN A 363 -8.44 -3.38 -41.71
C ASN A 363 -8.24 -3.36 -40.16
N VAL A 364 -7.41 -4.30 -39.68
CA VAL A 364 -6.89 -4.30 -38.32
C VAL A 364 -5.36 -4.23 -38.38
N GLU A 365 -4.80 -3.23 -37.78
CA GLU A 365 -3.34 -2.99 -37.73
C GLU A 365 -2.84 -3.12 -36.31
N VAL A 366 -1.81 -3.95 -36.12
CA VAL A 366 -1.07 -4.02 -34.86
C VAL A 366 0.31 -3.44 -35.09
N SER A 367 0.68 -2.38 -34.38
CA SER A 367 2.00 -1.77 -34.46
C SER A 367 2.77 -1.88 -33.15
N LEU A 368 4.09 -2.06 -33.26
CA LEU A 368 5.04 -2.18 -32.17
C LEU A 368 6.09 -1.07 -32.31
N LYS A 369 6.32 -0.33 -31.23
CA LYS A 369 7.41 0.67 -31.18
C LYS A 369 8.02 0.72 -29.78
N ASN A 370 9.30 1.08 -29.71
CA ASN A 370 9.94 1.35 -28.41
C ASN A 370 9.72 2.82 -28.02
N ASP A 371 9.47 3.05 -26.71
CA ASP A 371 9.34 4.38 -26.11
C ASP A 371 10.12 4.40 -24.78
N GLY A 372 11.41 4.75 -24.86
CA GLY A 372 12.33 4.70 -23.73
C GLY A 372 12.47 3.27 -23.18
N ASN A 373 12.18 3.08 -21.90
CA ASN A 373 12.23 1.77 -21.22
C ASN A 373 10.92 0.96 -21.34
N ASN A 374 10.10 1.26 -22.36
CA ASN A 374 8.83 0.58 -22.56
C ASN A 374 8.65 0.17 -24.01
N VAL A 375 7.89 -0.89 -24.23
CA VAL A 375 7.30 -1.19 -25.54
C VAL A 375 5.88 -0.61 -25.59
N VAL A 376 5.54 0.03 -26.69
CA VAL A 376 4.19 0.51 -26.99
C VAL A 376 3.62 -0.36 -28.10
N ILE A 377 2.46 -0.96 -27.83
CA ILE A 377 1.71 -1.80 -28.75
C ILE A 377 0.38 -1.13 -29.03
N GLU A 378 0.08 -0.87 -30.29
CA GLU A 378 -1.21 -0.31 -30.68
C GLU A 378 -1.96 -1.34 -31.52
N VAL A 379 -3.23 -1.57 -31.15
CA VAL A 379 -4.18 -2.40 -31.92
C VAL A 379 -5.27 -1.46 -32.41
N CYS A 380 -5.27 -1.17 -33.70
CA CYS A 380 -6.17 -0.21 -34.33
C CYS A 380 -7.05 -0.88 -35.37
N ASP A 381 -8.31 -0.45 -35.45
CA ASP A 381 -9.30 -0.87 -36.44
C ASP A 381 -9.99 0.34 -37.09
N ASP A 382 -10.63 0.10 -38.23
CA ASP A 382 -11.49 1.08 -38.94
C ASP A 382 -12.99 0.76 -38.75
N GLY A 383 -13.38 0.15 -37.63
CA GLY A 383 -14.71 -0.32 -37.30
C GLY A 383 -15.68 0.75 -36.79
N ILE A 384 -16.67 0.29 -36.00
CA ILE A 384 -17.77 1.14 -35.48
C ILE A 384 -17.33 2.22 -34.48
N GLY A 385 -16.13 2.09 -33.92
CA GLY A 385 -15.60 2.98 -32.89
C GLY A 385 -16.32 2.88 -31.54
N ILE A 386 -15.92 3.78 -30.62
CA ILE A 386 -16.43 3.85 -29.24
C ILE A 386 -16.93 5.28 -28.99
N PRO A 387 -18.19 5.46 -28.56
CA PRO A 387 -18.70 6.79 -28.17
C PRO A 387 -17.86 7.41 -27.06
N GLY A 388 -17.52 8.71 -27.18
CA GLY A 388 -16.58 9.37 -26.27
C GLY A 388 -17.02 9.37 -24.79
N ASP A 389 -18.33 9.46 -24.54
CA ASP A 389 -18.93 9.40 -23.21
C ASP A 389 -18.92 7.98 -22.58
N GLU A 390 -18.74 6.96 -23.41
CA GLU A 390 -18.66 5.58 -22.98
C GLU A 390 -17.22 5.08 -22.78
N VAL A 391 -16.22 5.75 -23.34
CA VAL A 391 -14.79 5.38 -23.21
C VAL A 391 -14.34 5.12 -21.77
N PRO A 392 -14.72 5.92 -20.74
CA PRO A 392 -14.32 5.63 -19.36
C PRO A 392 -14.93 4.34 -18.78
N LYS A 393 -15.99 3.81 -19.38
CA LYS A 393 -16.79 2.68 -18.87
C LYS A 393 -16.43 1.35 -19.49
N ILE A 394 -15.74 1.32 -20.65
CA ILE A 394 -15.49 0.08 -21.42
C ILE A 394 -14.62 -0.95 -20.69
N PHE A 395 -13.89 -0.54 -19.67
CA PHE A 395 -13.09 -1.44 -18.84
C PHE A 395 -13.82 -1.96 -17.59
N ASN A 396 -15.09 -1.56 -17.37
CA ASN A 396 -15.91 -2.11 -16.29
C ASN A 396 -16.38 -3.53 -16.60
N ASP A 397 -16.46 -4.38 -15.58
CA ASP A 397 -16.97 -5.75 -15.73
C ASP A 397 -18.42 -5.72 -16.27
N PHE A 398 -18.69 -6.58 -17.26
CA PHE A 398 -20.01 -6.73 -17.94
C PHE A 398 -20.50 -5.50 -18.72
N TYR A 399 -19.67 -4.49 -18.92
CA TYR A 399 -20.05 -3.30 -19.68
C TYR A 399 -19.91 -3.52 -21.19
N ARG A 400 -20.90 -3.04 -21.95
CA ARG A 400 -20.92 -3.01 -23.43
C ARG A 400 -21.55 -1.72 -23.89
N THR A 401 -20.92 -1.09 -24.89
CA THR A 401 -21.43 0.16 -25.49
C THR A 401 -22.71 -0.10 -26.30
N GLU A 402 -23.57 0.91 -26.41
CA GLU A 402 -24.85 0.78 -27.12
C GLU A 402 -24.67 0.46 -28.60
N ASN A 403 -23.65 1.01 -29.28
CA ASN A 403 -23.35 0.70 -30.66
C ASN A 403 -22.85 -0.75 -30.81
N ALA A 404 -22.04 -1.28 -29.87
CA ALA A 404 -21.59 -2.66 -29.88
C ALA A 404 -22.74 -3.66 -29.68
N LYS A 405 -23.75 -3.35 -28.87
CA LYS A 405 -24.96 -4.17 -28.69
C LYS A 405 -25.79 -4.27 -29.97
N LYS A 406 -25.81 -3.20 -30.79
CA LYS A 406 -26.53 -3.17 -32.07
C LYS A 406 -25.87 -4.01 -33.16
N VAL A 407 -24.52 -4.08 -33.15
CA VAL A 407 -23.76 -4.86 -34.16
C VAL A 407 -23.74 -6.34 -33.82
N SER A 408 -23.62 -6.66 -32.55
CA SER A 408 -23.62 -8.06 -32.10
C SER A 408 -24.37 -8.15 -30.77
N THR A 409 -25.28 -9.10 -30.68
CA THR A 409 -25.93 -9.46 -29.41
C THR A 409 -24.97 -10.22 -28.49
N ASP A 410 -23.84 -10.66 -29.01
CA ASP A 410 -22.91 -11.60 -28.40
C ASP A 410 -21.79 -10.90 -27.66
N GLY A 411 -21.36 -11.47 -26.55
CA GLY A 411 -20.21 -11.01 -25.77
C GLY A 411 -20.53 -10.76 -24.30
N SER A 412 -19.64 -11.25 -23.44
CA SER A 412 -19.75 -11.18 -21.97
C SER A 412 -19.59 -9.77 -21.38
N GLY A 413 -18.92 -8.85 -22.10
CA GLY A 413 -18.47 -7.57 -21.54
C GLY A 413 -17.31 -7.70 -20.54
N LEU A 414 -16.69 -8.89 -20.43
CA LEU A 414 -15.55 -9.14 -19.51
C LEU A 414 -14.19 -9.00 -20.21
N GLY A 415 -14.13 -9.12 -21.53
CA GLY A 415 -12.85 -9.15 -22.24
C GLY A 415 -11.95 -7.94 -22.00
N LEU A 416 -12.50 -6.72 -22.06
CA LEU A 416 -11.71 -5.49 -21.83
C LEU A 416 -11.35 -5.27 -20.36
N SER A 417 -12.18 -5.69 -19.42
CA SER A 417 -11.86 -5.63 -18.00
C SER A 417 -10.73 -6.60 -17.63
N VAL A 418 -10.72 -7.80 -18.23
CA VAL A 418 -9.60 -8.77 -18.14
C VAL A 418 -8.32 -8.16 -18.70
N VAL A 419 -8.39 -7.54 -19.88
CA VAL A 419 -7.25 -6.85 -20.50
C VAL A 419 -6.69 -5.79 -19.55
N LYS A 420 -7.52 -4.92 -18.99
CA LYS A 420 -7.09 -3.88 -18.04
C LYS A 420 -6.40 -4.49 -16.83
N LYS A 421 -7.00 -5.49 -16.17
CA LYS A 421 -6.44 -6.18 -15.00
C LYS A 421 -5.07 -6.82 -15.29
N ILE A 422 -4.92 -7.45 -16.47
CA ILE A 422 -3.65 -8.06 -16.88
C ILE A 422 -2.58 -7.00 -17.12
N ILE A 423 -2.90 -5.93 -17.83
CA ILE A 423 -1.96 -4.84 -18.12
C ILE A 423 -1.52 -4.13 -16.82
N ASP A 424 -2.45 -3.82 -15.92
CA ASP A 424 -2.13 -3.23 -14.61
C ASP A 424 -1.21 -4.13 -13.79
N ARG A 425 -1.40 -5.44 -13.87
CA ARG A 425 -0.57 -6.44 -13.20
C ARG A 425 0.84 -6.56 -13.78
N HIS A 426 1.04 -6.13 -15.03
CA HIS A 426 2.35 -6.01 -15.67
C HIS A 426 2.98 -4.61 -15.50
N ASP A 427 2.47 -3.78 -14.54
CA ASP A 427 2.86 -2.38 -14.35
C ASP A 427 2.74 -1.52 -15.62
N GLY A 428 1.87 -1.96 -16.54
CA GLY A 428 1.60 -1.31 -17.81
C GLY A 428 0.46 -0.30 -17.76
N GLN A 429 0.23 0.34 -18.88
CA GLN A 429 -0.89 1.26 -19.08
C GLN A 429 -1.62 0.91 -20.37
N ILE A 430 -2.94 1.02 -20.36
CA ILE A 430 -3.77 0.92 -21.55
C ILE A 430 -4.59 2.18 -21.73
N ARG A 431 -4.62 2.70 -22.95
CA ARG A 431 -5.46 3.84 -23.37
C ARG A 431 -6.22 3.45 -24.62
N VAL A 432 -7.35 4.12 -24.87
CA VAL A 432 -8.14 3.94 -26.08
C VAL A 432 -8.38 5.29 -26.72
N PHE A 433 -8.31 5.31 -28.03
CA PHE A 433 -8.60 6.47 -28.88
C PHE A 433 -9.71 6.08 -29.88
N SER A 434 -10.77 6.85 -29.90
CA SER A 434 -11.83 6.79 -30.91
C SER A 434 -12.27 8.23 -31.22
N PRO A 435 -12.19 8.64 -32.50
CA PRO A 435 -11.91 7.84 -33.67
C PRO A 435 -10.44 7.36 -33.76
N SER A 436 -10.26 6.21 -34.44
CA SER A 436 -8.96 5.63 -34.75
C SER A 436 -8.22 6.44 -35.79
N ARG A 437 -6.87 6.40 -35.77
CA ARG A 437 -6.03 6.96 -36.85
C ARG A 437 -6.28 6.32 -38.23
N MET A 438 -6.87 5.13 -38.26
CA MET A 438 -7.19 4.39 -39.49
C MET A 438 -8.58 4.74 -40.02
N ALA A 439 -9.39 5.49 -39.26
CA ALA A 439 -10.74 5.84 -39.64
C ALA A 439 -10.75 6.71 -40.92
N LYS A 440 -11.53 6.29 -41.91
CA LYS A 440 -11.82 7.08 -43.11
C LYS A 440 -12.85 8.16 -42.80
N PRO A 441 -12.97 9.21 -43.61
CA PRO A 441 -14.03 10.21 -43.43
C PRO A 441 -15.40 9.55 -43.29
N GLY A 442 -16.11 9.82 -42.19
CA GLY A 442 -17.40 9.22 -41.86
C GLY A 442 -17.34 7.88 -41.11
N GLN A 443 -16.15 7.35 -40.86
CA GLN A 443 -15.92 6.16 -40.00
C GLN A 443 -15.31 6.60 -38.65
N HIS A 444 -15.48 5.74 -37.64
CA HIS A 444 -14.99 6.05 -36.29
C HIS A 444 -13.76 5.21 -35.90
N GLY A 445 -13.79 3.91 -36.07
CA GLY A 445 -12.73 2.98 -35.64
C GLY A 445 -12.29 3.13 -34.18
N SER A 446 -11.53 2.20 -33.67
CA SER A 446 -10.91 2.28 -32.35
C SER A 446 -9.43 1.91 -32.38
N CYS A 447 -8.65 2.47 -31.44
CA CYS A 447 -7.23 2.20 -31.32
C CYS A 447 -6.88 2.03 -29.84
N PHE A 448 -6.49 0.82 -29.43
CA PHE A 448 -6.03 0.50 -28.10
C PHE A 448 -4.51 0.60 -28.05
N SER A 449 -3.98 1.51 -27.25
CA SER A 449 -2.55 1.72 -27.04
C SER A 449 -2.14 1.17 -25.67
N ILE A 450 -1.27 0.17 -25.68
CA ILE A 450 -0.72 -0.50 -24.50
C ILE A 450 0.74 -0.11 -24.36
N ARG A 451 1.14 0.28 -23.15
CA ARG A 451 2.52 0.57 -22.78
C ARG A 451 2.96 -0.41 -21.70
N LEU A 452 3.99 -1.21 -21.99
CA LEU A 452 4.55 -2.19 -21.05
C LEU A 452 6.03 -1.89 -20.79
N PRO A 453 6.50 -1.87 -19.53
CA PRO A 453 7.91 -1.72 -19.21
C PRO A 453 8.68 -3.01 -19.56
N PHE A 454 9.90 -2.89 -20.08
CA PHE A 454 10.77 -4.06 -20.33
C PHE A 454 11.17 -4.74 -19.03
N GLU A 455 11.42 -3.96 -17.97
CA GLU A 455 11.70 -4.45 -16.62
C GLU A 455 10.65 -3.94 -15.63
N LYS A 456 10.14 -4.83 -14.79
CA LYS A 456 9.25 -4.45 -13.68
C LYS A 456 9.99 -3.58 -12.67
N LYS A 457 9.36 -2.48 -12.24
CA LYS A 457 9.81 -1.76 -11.06
C LYS A 457 9.46 -2.59 -9.83
N PHE A 458 10.49 -3.14 -9.14
CA PHE A 458 10.27 -3.69 -7.81
C PHE A 458 9.68 -2.59 -6.92
N LYS A 459 8.45 -2.77 -6.48
CA LYS A 459 7.92 -2.01 -5.35
C LYS A 459 8.55 -2.63 -4.10
N ASP A 460 9.60 -1.94 -3.56
CA ASP A 460 10.17 -2.23 -2.23
C ASP A 460 9.12 -2.07 -1.11
#